data_52d3e194254984de922245ddfda77ff5
#
_entry.id   52d3e194254984de922245ddfda77ff5
#
_cell.length_a   1.000
_cell.length_b   1.000
_cell.length_c   1.000
_cell.angle_alpha   90.00
_cell.angle_beta   90.00
_cell.angle_gamma   90.00
#
_symmetry.space_group_name_H-M   'P 1'
#
loop_
_entity.id
_entity.type
_entity.pdbx_description
1 polymer ?
#
loop_
_entity_poly.entity_id
_entity_poly.type
_entity_poly.pdbx_seq_one_letter_code
_entity_poly.pdbx_strand_id
1 'polypeptide(L)'
;MEQKRENLSPKSLRENISAFFSAIADCMALSWRTSRFYTVLRLLCCLTPPLLTLAAALLGKYILDLLAGGFTAPSPTAYLLIFAGGLLAVNIIRSLLQKAQLYAQTVHGDIINKELALYMMDKAGKADLEYFDNADYYDKLSSCTRDASVIAHLLWNTISAISAAFSVLISFVVLGRLNVFYGIITLCACVPSSAVAVKYTKAIYSLSLEQINGERQKNYLQHLLLDRRFSQDLRLFDVCERIKEKYQRLWTTLFQQRRSVNRRRSILTGLLECLPELVVTAIGIDIALRVLGGTSTVGDYSLYTGLVSQLWSGVYGLSSVVMQIYDNQLKIKNLKSLEQYQNRV
;
A
#
# COMPACT_ATOMS: atom_id res chain seq x y z
N MET A 1 23.99 20.53 -15.48
CA MET A 1 22.88 21.06 -14.66
C MET A 1 22.94 20.32 -13.33
N GLU A 2 23.42 20.99 -12.31
CA GLU A 2 23.64 20.46 -10.98
C GLU A 2 22.32 20.12 -10.30
N GLN A 3 22.06 18.83 -10.12
CA GLN A 3 20.99 18.37 -9.24
C GLN A 3 21.33 18.77 -7.81
N LYS A 4 20.62 19.76 -7.30
CA LYS A 4 20.61 20.14 -5.90
C LYS A 4 20.36 18.87 -5.08
N ARG A 5 21.41 18.36 -4.45
CA ARG A 5 21.32 17.28 -3.44
C ARG A 5 20.55 17.88 -2.26
N GLU A 6 19.24 17.65 -2.21
CA GLU A 6 18.49 17.85 -0.98
C GLU A 6 19.01 16.83 0.03
N ASN A 7 19.91 17.31 0.86
CA ASN A 7 20.36 16.59 2.05
C ASN A 7 19.13 16.26 2.89
N LEU A 8 19.01 14.99 3.23
CA LEU A 8 18.09 14.47 4.25
C LEU A 8 18.44 15.12 5.60
N SER A 9 18.04 16.36 5.80
CA SER A 9 18.14 16.99 7.10
C SER A 9 17.11 16.35 8.04
N PRO A 10 17.41 16.17 9.34
CA PRO A 10 16.45 15.61 10.30
C PRO A 10 15.15 16.43 10.38
N LYS A 11 15.14 17.69 9.96
CA LYS A 11 13.93 18.52 9.81
C LYS A 11 13.02 18.00 8.70
N SER A 12 13.56 17.60 7.54
CA SER A 12 12.76 17.06 6.42
C SER A 12 12.12 15.69 6.74
N LEU A 13 12.77 14.87 7.57
CA LEU A 13 12.22 13.61 8.05
C LEU A 13 11.02 13.84 9.00
N ARG A 14 11.15 14.77 9.92
CA ARG A 14 10.09 15.11 10.89
C ARG A 14 8.88 15.75 10.20
N GLU A 15 9.11 16.60 9.21
CA GLU A 15 8.05 17.20 8.38
C GLU A 15 7.34 16.14 7.51
N ASN A 16 8.07 15.20 6.93
CA ASN A 16 7.49 14.10 6.15
C ASN A 16 6.67 13.14 7.02
N ILE A 17 7.15 12.82 8.24
CA ILE A 17 6.42 12.00 9.20
C ILE A 17 5.15 12.72 9.68
N SER A 18 5.24 14.01 10.00
CA SER A 18 4.10 14.84 10.38
C SER A 18 3.05 14.92 9.26
N ALA A 19 3.48 15.13 8.02
CA ALA A 19 2.60 15.14 6.84
C ALA A 19 1.93 13.77 6.60
N PHE A 20 2.65 12.67 6.87
CA PHE A 20 2.10 11.31 6.80
C PHE A 20 0.99 11.10 7.83
N PHE A 21 1.23 11.44 9.09
CA PHE A 21 0.21 11.32 10.15
C PHE A 21 -0.97 12.25 9.92
N SER A 22 -0.75 13.46 9.41
CA SER A 22 -1.83 14.38 9.01
C SER A 22 -2.68 13.79 7.89
N ALA A 23 -2.05 13.22 6.87
CA ALA A 23 -2.77 12.55 5.77
C ALA A 23 -3.61 11.36 6.27
N ILE A 24 -3.08 10.57 7.21
CA ILE A 24 -3.83 9.48 7.86
C ILE A 24 -5.04 10.02 8.62
N ALA A 25 -4.85 11.08 9.40
CA ALA A 25 -5.92 11.69 10.19
C ALA A 25 -7.02 12.27 9.29
N ASP A 26 -6.64 12.98 8.22
CA ASP A 26 -7.59 13.53 7.24
C ASP A 26 -8.38 12.42 6.53
N CYS A 27 -7.68 11.33 6.15
CA CYS A 27 -8.31 10.16 5.56
C CYS A 27 -9.30 9.48 6.53
N MET A 28 -8.91 9.32 7.80
CA MET A 28 -9.80 8.76 8.83
C MET A 28 -11.01 9.65 9.08
N ALA A 29 -10.82 10.96 9.15
CA ALA A 29 -11.91 11.92 9.34
C ALA A 29 -12.91 11.88 8.17
N LEU A 30 -12.42 11.81 6.93
CA LEU A 30 -13.27 11.66 5.74
C LEU A 30 -14.05 10.34 5.77
N SER A 31 -13.37 9.22 6.04
CA SER A 31 -14.00 7.90 6.16
C SER A 31 -15.09 7.89 7.26
N TRP A 32 -14.80 8.50 8.41
CA TRP A 32 -15.75 8.60 9.53
C TRP A 32 -16.98 9.45 9.22
N ARG A 33 -16.80 10.57 8.51
CA ARG A 33 -17.89 11.44 8.05
C ARG A 33 -18.78 10.74 7.04
N THR A 34 -18.19 9.97 6.14
CA THR A 34 -18.93 9.28 5.08
C THR A 34 -19.77 8.13 5.63
N SER A 35 -19.21 7.26 6.46
CA SER A 35 -19.94 6.16 7.11
C SER A 35 -19.23 5.63 8.34
N ARG A 36 -19.82 5.86 9.52
CA ARG A 36 -19.30 5.34 10.79
C ARG A 36 -19.29 3.82 10.83
N PHE A 37 -20.36 3.18 10.35
CA PHE A 37 -20.50 1.73 10.35
C PHE A 37 -19.39 1.04 9.55
N TYR A 38 -19.19 1.43 8.30
CA TYR A 38 -18.15 0.83 7.47
C TYR A 38 -16.73 1.15 7.95
N THR A 39 -16.51 2.31 8.57
CA THR A 39 -15.21 2.65 9.16
C THR A 39 -14.88 1.75 10.35
N VAL A 40 -15.84 1.52 11.26
CA VAL A 40 -15.65 0.61 12.41
C VAL A 40 -15.49 -0.84 11.94
N LEU A 41 -16.36 -1.30 11.04
CA LEU A 41 -16.26 -2.66 10.47
C LEU A 41 -14.89 -2.88 9.84
N ARG A 42 -14.39 -1.91 9.14
CA ARG A 42 -13.08 -1.94 8.50
C ARG A 42 -11.93 -2.01 9.51
N LEU A 43 -11.95 -1.20 10.58
CA LEU A 43 -10.94 -1.26 11.64
C LEU A 43 -10.93 -2.65 12.29
N LEU A 44 -12.10 -3.22 12.59
CA LEU A 44 -12.20 -4.58 13.13
C LEU A 44 -11.63 -5.61 12.15
N CYS A 45 -12.03 -5.54 10.87
CA CYS A 45 -11.50 -6.45 9.85
C CYS A 45 -10.00 -6.29 9.58
N CYS A 46 -9.41 -5.13 9.87
CA CYS A 46 -7.97 -4.92 9.70
C CYS A 46 -7.15 -5.39 10.92
N LEU A 47 -7.69 -5.33 12.13
CA LEU A 47 -6.97 -5.73 13.35
C LEU A 47 -7.07 -7.23 13.64
N THR A 48 -8.10 -7.91 13.15
CA THR A 48 -8.30 -9.34 13.37
C THR A 48 -7.33 -10.27 12.64
N PRO A 49 -6.92 -10.05 11.37
CA PRO A 49 -6.04 -10.96 10.66
C PRO A 49 -4.67 -11.22 11.32
N PRO A 50 -3.94 -10.23 11.87
CA PRO A 50 -2.69 -10.48 12.58
C PRO A 50 -2.88 -11.40 13.82
N LEU A 51 -3.99 -11.23 14.56
CA LEU A 51 -4.32 -12.06 15.71
C LEU A 51 -4.65 -13.51 15.29
N LEU A 52 -5.44 -13.67 14.22
CA LEU A 52 -5.77 -14.99 13.70
C LEU A 52 -4.54 -15.70 13.13
N THR A 53 -3.61 -14.96 12.54
CA THR A 53 -2.33 -15.51 12.06
C THR A 53 -1.49 -16.01 13.23
N LEU A 54 -1.41 -15.25 14.33
CA LEU A 54 -0.75 -15.70 15.55
C LEU A 54 -1.44 -16.93 16.17
N ALA A 55 -2.77 -16.93 16.25
CA ALA A 55 -3.54 -18.06 16.75
C ALA A 55 -3.29 -19.33 15.91
N ALA A 56 -3.30 -19.21 14.58
CA ALA A 56 -2.99 -20.31 13.67
C ALA A 56 -1.55 -20.82 13.87
N ALA A 57 -0.58 -19.94 14.05
CA ALA A 57 0.81 -20.29 14.29
C ALA A 57 0.99 -21.04 15.64
N LEU A 58 0.29 -20.59 16.69
CA LEU A 58 0.29 -21.27 18.01
C LEU A 58 -0.36 -22.66 17.93
N LEU A 59 -1.50 -22.80 17.26
CA LEU A 59 -2.13 -24.10 17.07
C LEU A 59 -1.25 -25.03 16.23
N GLY A 60 -0.60 -24.51 15.18
CA GLY A 60 0.38 -25.23 14.39
C GLY A 60 1.58 -25.71 15.22
N LYS A 61 2.08 -24.87 16.14
CA LYS A 61 3.12 -25.26 17.10
C LYS A 61 2.70 -26.46 17.92
N TYR A 62 1.49 -26.40 18.57
CA TYR A 62 1.02 -27.50 19.42
C TYR A 62 0.80 -28.80 18.65
N ILE A 63 0.35 -28.72 17.39
CA ILE A 63 0.23 -29.91 16.53
C ILE A 63 1.62 -30.53 16.28
N LEU A 64 2.62 -29.72 15.93
CA LEU A 64 3.97 -30.20 15.66
C LEU A 64 4.64 -30.76 16.91
N ASP A 65 4.46 -30.14 18.06
CA ASP A 65 4.99 -30.60 19.33
C ASP A 65 4.36 -31.95 19.74
N LEU A 66 3.06 -32.13 19.49
CA LEU A 66 2.37 -33.41 19.74
C LEU A 66 2.91 -34.51 18.82
N LEU A 67 3.11 -34.23 17.53
CA LEU A 67 3.64 -35.19 16.55
C LEU A 67 5.11 -35.55 16.81
N ALA A 68 5.91 -34.60 17.28
CA ALA A 68 7.32 -34.80 17.61
C ALA A 68 7.54 -35.48 18.98
N GLY A 69 6.48 -35.79 19.72
CA GLY A 69 6.59 -36.41 21.05
C GLY A 69 7.00 -35.44 22.18
N GLY A 70 7.08 -34.15 21.88
CA GLY A 70 7.43 -33.10 22.85
C GLY A 70 6.30 -32.78 23.83
N PHE A 71 5.11 -33.32 23.62
CA PHE A 71 3.94 -33.15 24.49
C PHE A 71 3.29 -34.52 24.83
N THR A 72 3.46 -34.96 26.05
CA THR A 72 2.86 -36.21 26.55
C THR A 72 1.40 -35.95 26.96
N ALA A 73 0.46 -36.29 26.09
CA ALA A 73 -0.97 -36.18 26.35
C ALA A 73 -1.55 -37.56 26.69
N PRO A 74 -2.52 -37.66 27.63
CA PRO A 74 -3.19 -38.92 27.97
C PRO A 74 -3.95 -39.56 26.80
N SER A 75 -4.37 -38.77 25.80
CA SER A 75 -4.99 -39.23 24.55
C SER A 75 -4.53 -38.38 23.36
N PRO A 76 -3.36 -38.68 22.75
CA PRO A 76 -2.76 -37.83 21.73
C PRO A 76 -3.64 -37.62 20.48
N THR A 77 -4.42 -38.63 20.11
CA THR A 77 -5.38 -38.53 19.00
C THR A 77 -6.49 -37.51 19.22
N ALA A 78 -7.05 -37.45 20.47
CA ALA A 78 -8.09 -36.49 20.82
C ALA A 78 -7.55 -35.03 20.78
N TYR A 79 -6.37 -34.79 21.33
CA TYR A 79 -5.73 -33.47 21.30
C TYR A 79 -5.37 -33.05 19.89
N LEU A 80 -4.90 -33.97 19.03
CA LEU A 80 -4.66 -33.70 17.63
C LEU A 80 -5.93 -33.22 16.92
N LEU A 81 -7.06 -33.91 17.14
CA LEU A 81 -8.35 -33.55 16.53
C LEU A 81 -8.83 -32.17 17.03
N ILE A 82 -8.65 -31.87 18.33
CA ILE A 82 -9.00 -30.56 18.90
C ILE A 82 -8.15 -29.43 18.28
N PHE A 83 -6.84 -29.60 18.21
CA PHE A 83 -5.96 -28.56 17.63
C PHE A 83 -6.16 -28.42 16.12
N ALA A 84 -6.34 -29.51 15.39
CA ALA A 84 -6.65 -29.48 13.95
C ALA A 84 -8.01 -28.85 13.68
N GLY A 85 -9.04 -29.18 14.48
CA GLY A 85 -10.35 -28.54 14.43
C GLY A 85 -10.29 -27.04 14.73
N GLY A 86 -9.50 -26.63 15.73
CA GLY A 86 -9.22 -25.23 16.05
C GLY A 86 -8.53 -24.50 14.90
N LEU A 87 -7.51 -25.10 14.29
CA LEU A 87 -6.82 -24.55 13.13
C LEU A 87 -7.75 -24.38 11.93
N LEU A 88 -8.60 -25.37 11.67
CA LEU A 88 -9.62 -25.31 10.63
C LEU A 88 -10.62 -24.18 10.89
N ALA A 89 -11.11 -24.05 12.12
CA ALA A 89 -12.00 -22.96 12.53
C ALA A 89 -11.36 -21.57 12.33
N VAL A 90 -10.11 -21.40 12.77
CA VAL A 90 -9.36 -20.15 12.56
C VAL A 90 -9.21 -19.82 11.08
N ASN A 91 -8.89 -20.81 10.22
CA ASN A 91 -8.74 -20.60 8.79
C ASN A 91 -10.08 -20.26 8.11
N ILE A 92 -11.19 -20.90 8.53
CA ILE A 92 -12.54 -20.56 8.03
C ILE A 92 -12.89 -19.13 8.42
N ILE A 93 -12.72 -18.74 9.69
CA ILE A 93 -12.98 -17.39 10.17
C ILE A 93 -12.14 -16.38 9.40
N ARG A 94 -10.86 -16.67 9.19
CA ARG A 94 -9.96 -15.82 8.39
C ARG A 94 -10.46 -15.63 6.97
N SER A 95 -10.89 -16.71 6.31
CA SER A 95 -11.42 -16.66 4.93
C SER A 95 -12.72 -15.85 4.86
N LEU A 96 -13.63 -16.02 5.80
CA LEU A 96 -14.88 -15.26 5.87
C LEU A 96 -14.61 -13.77 6.12
N LEU A 97 -13.69 -13.44 7.03
CA LEU A 97 -13.30 -12.05 7.31
C LEU A 97 -12.65 -11.39 6.10
N GLN A 98 -11.81 -12.11 5.34
CA GLN A 98 -11.25 -11.58 4.09
C GLN A 98 -12.34 -11.23 3.07
N LYS A 99 -13.37 -12.07 2.94
CA LYS A 99 -14.50 -11.80 2.04
C LYS A 99 -15.36 -10.63 2.55
N ALA A 100 -15.62 -10.57 3.85
CA ALA A 100 -16.31 -9.45 4.47
C ALA A 100 -15.55 -8.13 4.30
N GLN A 101 -14.22 -8.16 4.45
CA GLN A 101 -13.35 -7.01 4.20
C GLN A 101 -13.43 -6.54 2.75
N LEU A 102 -13.37 -7.47 1.78
CA LEU A 102 -13.47 -7.14 0.36
C LEU A 102 -14.83 -6.51 0.02
N TYR A 103 -15.92 -7.08 0.53
CA TYR A 103 -17.26 -6.55 0.39
C TYR A 103 -17.37 -5.13 0.97
N ALA A 104 -16.94 -4.95 2.22
CA ALA A 104 -16.94 -3.65 2.88
C ALA A 104 -16.08 -2.63 2.11
N GLN A 105 -14.96 -3.06 1.53
CA GLN A 105 -14.11 -2.21 0.70
C GLN A 105 -14.85 -1.71 -0.55
N THR A 106 -15.51 -2.59 -1.26
CA THR A 106 -16.24 -2.23 -2.47
C THR A 106 -17.37 -1.26 -2.14
N VAL A 107 -18.26 -1.63 -1.22
CA VAL A 107 -19.42 -0.82 -0.86
C VAL A 107 -19.02 0.53 -0.26
N HIS A 108 -18.05 0.53 0.66
CA HIS A 108 -17.59 1.80 1.24
C HIS A 108 -16.87 2.68 0.20
N GLY A 109 -16.12 2.07 -0.73
CA GLY A 109 -15.52 2.78 -1.85
C GLY A 109 -16.55 3.48 -2.73
N ASP A 110 -17.64 2.81 -3.05
CA ASP A 110 -18.75 3.38 -3.84
C ASP A 110 -19.44 4.54 -3.10
N ILE A 111 -19.65 4.40 -1.79
CA ILE A 111 -20.21 5.48 -0.96
C ILE A 111 -19.27 6.69 -0.94
N ILE A 112 -17.96 6.48 -0.77
CA ILE A 112 -16.97 7.56 -0.79
C ILE A 112 -16.93 8.24 -2.16
N ASN A 113 -16.96 7.48 -3.26
CA ASN A 113 -16.98 8.01 -4.61
C ASN A 113 -18.24 8.88 -4.84
N LYS A 114 -19.40 8.44 -4.36
CA LYS A 114 -20.64 9.24 -4.40
C LYS A 114 -20.49 10.56 -3.64
N GLU A 115 -20.01 10.50 -2.40
CA GLU A 115 -19.84 11.71 -1.55
C GLU A 115 -18.83 12.69 -2.16
N LEU A 116 -17.73 12.19 -2.72
CA LEU A 116 -16.76 13.02 -3.44
C LEU A 116 -17.38 13.65 -4.70
N ALA A 117 -18.18 12.89 -5.45
CA ALA A 117 -18.88 13.43 -6.62
C ALA A 117 -19.88 14.54 -6.22
N LEU A 118 -20.68 14.32 -5.17
CA LEU A 118 -21.60 15.32 -4.64
C LEU A 118 -20.86 16.56 -4.13
N TYR A 119 -19.73 16.37 -3.43
CA TYR A 119 -18.88 17.47 -3.00
C TYR A 119 -18.37 18.32 -4.18
N MET A 120 -17.91 17.66 -5.26
CA MET A 120 -17.45 18.36 -6.45
C MET A 120 -18.57 19.08 -7.19
N MET A 121 -19.75 18.46 -7.28
CA MET A 121 -20.95 19.09 -7.86
C MET A 121 -21.39 20.32 -7.07
N ASP A 122 -21.40 20.23 -5.74
CA ASP A 122 -21.74 21.37 -4.87
C ASP A 122 -20.73 22.52 -5.02
N LYS A 123 -19.42 22.19 -5.09
CA LYS A 123 -18.38 23.20 -5.33
C LYS A 123 -18.48 23.82 -6.71
N ALA A 124 -18.72 23.04 -7.75
CA ALA A 124 -18.91 23.54 -9.10
C ALA A 124 -20.18 24.42 -9.20
N GLY A 125 -21.29 24.01 -8.56
CA GLY A 125 -22.53 24.78 -8.56
C GLY A 125 -22.49 26.10 -7.79
N LYS A 126 -21.55 26.23 -6.82
CA LYS A 126 -21.35 27.45 -6.02
C LYS A 126 -20.18 28.31 -6.50
N ALA A 127 -19.43 27.87 -7.49
CA ALA A 127 -18.30 28.62 -8.02
C ALA A 127 -18.78 29.73 -8.96
N ASP A 128 -18.13 30.89 -8.88
CA ASP A 128 -18.38 31.99 -9.82
C ASP A 128 -18.02 31.59 -11.25
N LEU A 129 -18.73 32.14 -12.24
CA LEU A 129 -18.50 31.89 -13.67
C LEU A 129 -17.06 32.23 -14.07
N GLU A 130 -16.46 33.23 -13.44
CA GLU A 130 -15.06 33.62 -13.66
C GLU A 130 -14.06 32.47 -13.43
N TYR A 131 -14.38 31.56 -12.48
CA TYR A 131 -13.52 30.39 -12.23
C TYR A 131 -13.58 29.36 -13.36
N PHE A 132 -14.71 29.24 -14.06
CA PHE A 132 -14.83 28.31 -15.20
C PHE A 132 -14.03 28.77 -16.42
N ASP A 133 -13.80 30.06 -16.56
CA ASP A 133 -12.92 30.63 -17.59
C ASP A 133 -11.44 30.48 -17.22
N ASN A 134 -11.15 30.15 -15.95
CA ASN A 134 -9.80 29.88 -15.49
C ASN A 134 -9.40 28.42 -15.77
N ALA A 135 -8.47 28.23 -16.71
CA ALA A 135 -7.98 26.91 -17.10
C ALA A 135 -7.45 26.07 -15.91
N ASP A 136 -6.83 26.72 -14.92
CA ASP A 136 -6.29 26.07 -13.71
C ASP A 136 -7.38 25.45 -12.83
N TYR A 137 -8.51 26.16 -12.65
CA TYR A 137 -9.66 25.67 -11.90
C TYR A 137 -10.30 24.48 -12.60
N TYR A 138 -10.58 24.61 -13.90
CA TYR A 138 -11.19 23.55 -14.70
C TYR A 138 -10.33 22.28 -14.75
N ASP A 139 -9.02 22.41 -14.93
CA ASP A 139 -8.07 21.32 -14.93
C ASP A 139 -8.02 20.59 -13.57
N LYS A 140 -8.08 21.35 -12.45
CA LYS A 140 -8.13 20.77 -11.09
C LYS A 140 -9.46 20.04 -10.85
N LEU A 141 -10.59 20.65 -11.19
CA LEU A 141 -11.90 20.03 -11.04
C LEU A 141 -12.02 18.74 -11.85
N SER A 142 -11.62 18.78 -13.12
CA SER A 142 -11.61 17.62 -14.01
C SER A 142 -10.68 16.51 -13.52
N SER A 143 -9.49 16.87 -13.02
CA SER A 143 -8.55 15.91 -12.43
C SER A 143 -9.13 15.26 -11.17
N CYS A 144 -9.73 16.03 -10.27
CA CYS A 144 -10.33 15.50 -9.04
C CYS A 144 -11.51 14.56 -9.34
N THR A 145 -12.33 14.89 -10.33
CA THR A 145 -13.45 14.03 -10.76
C THR A 145 -12.94 12.68 -11.29
N ARG A 146 -11.89 12.71 -12.12
CA ARG A 146 -11.29 11.50 -12.68
C ARG A 146 -10.59 10.66 -11.61
N ASP A 147 -9.95 11.29 -10.64
CA ASP A 147 -9.12 10.65 -9.62
C ASP A 147 -9.89 10.29 -8.34
N ALA A 148 -11.20 10.51 -8.27
CA ALA A 148 -12.03 10.23 -7.10
C ALA A 148 -11.90 8.77 -6.60
N SER A 149 -11.91 7.79 -7.51
CA SER A 149 -11.74 6.37 -7.17
C SER A 149 -10.38 6.07 -6.53
N VAL A 150 -9.33 6.78 -6.96
CA VAL A 150 -7.98 6.62 -6.39
C VAL A 150 -7.93 7.14 -4.97
N ILE A 151 -8.65 8.22 -4.67
CA ILE A 151 -8.76 8.78 -3.31
C ILE A 151 -9.45 7.77 -2.39
N ALA A 152 -10.53 7.14 -2.85
CA ALA A 152 -11.20 6.07 -2.10
C ALA A 152 -10.26 4.88 -1.80
N HIS A 153 -9.44 4.45 -2.77
CA HIS A 153 -8.43 3.42 -2.56
C HIS A 153 -7.34 3.82 -1.56
N LEU A 154 -6.89 5.08 -1.60
CA LEU A 154 -5.91 5.60 -0.64
C LEU A 154 -6.43 5.54 0.80
N LEU A 155 -7.68 5.90 1.02
CA LEU A 155 -8.33 5.77 2.32
C LEU A 155 -8.26 4.34 2.84
N TRP A 156 -8.48 3.36 1.96
CA TRP A 156 -8.40 1.94 2.30
C TRP A 156 -6.98 1.50 2.64
N ASN A 157 -6.03 1.84 1.84
CA ASN A 157 -4.62 1.49 2.04
C ASN A 157 -4.04 2.10 3.32
N THR A 158 -4.48 3.31 3.67
CA THR A 158 -4.06 3.99 4.89
C THR A 158 -4.47 3.21 6.16
N ILE A 159 -5.68 2.63 6.18
CA ILE A 159 -6.11 1.80 7.32
C ILE A 159 -5.37 0.46 7.32
N SER A 160 -5.01 -0.08 6.15
CA SER A 160 -4.16 -1.28 6.08
C SER A 160 -2.77 -1.07 6.69
N ALA A 161 -2.26 0.18 6.73
CA ALA A 161 -1.04 0.51 7.46
C ALA A 161 -1.17 0.26 8.97
N ILE A 162 -2.34 0.54 9.55
CA ILE A 162 -2.60 0.27 10.98
C ILE A 162 -2.52 -1.22 11.25
N SER A 163 -3.09 -2.05 10.37
CA SER A 163 -2.99 -3.51 10.45
C SER A 163 -1.54 -4.01 10.35
N ALA A 164 -0.77 -3.45 9.41
CA ALA A 164 0.64 -3.79 9.23
C ALA A 164 1.48 -3.40 10.46
N ALA A 165 1.25 -2.20 11.02
CA ALA A 165 1.91 -1.76 12.26
C ALA A 165 1.57 -2.67 13.44
N PHE A 166 0.31 -3.05 13.57
CA PHE A 166 -0.15 -3.97 14.61
C PHE A 166 0.44 -5.38 14.44
N SER A 167 0.57 -5.87 13.20
CA SER A 167 1.24 -7.13 12.87
C SER A 167 2.71 -7.12 13.29
N VAL A 168 3.43 -6.03 12.98
CA VAL A 168 4.83 -5.84 13.40
C VAL A 168 4.95 -5.86 14.92
N LEU A 169 4.07 -5.12 15.61
CA LEU A 169 4.07 -5.05 17.08
C LEU A 169 3.86 -6.42 17.72
N ILE A 170 2.84 -7.17 17.29
CA ILE A 170 2.55 -8.50 17.80
C ILE A 170 3.73 -9.44 17.58
N SER A 171 4.25 -9.50 16.36
CA SER A 171 5.38 -10.37 16.03
C SER A 171 6.61 -10.01 16.84
N PHE A 172 6.90 -8.72 17.02
CA PHE A 172 8.04 -8.26 17.81
C PHE A 172 7.92 -8.61 19.29
N VAL A 173 6.73 -8.43 19.89
CA VAL A 173 6.46 -8.77 21.31
C VAL A 173 6.59 -10.26 21.54
N VAL A 174 6.05 -11.10 20.66
CA VAL A 174 6.10 -12.56 20.82
C VAL A 174 7.52 -13.10 20.59
N LEU A 175 8.23 -12.59 19.56
CA LEU A 175 9.64 -12.93 19.34
C LEU A 175 10.52 -12.51 20.52
N GLY A 176 10.22 -11.37 21.13
CA GLY A 176 10.96 -10.85 22.27
C GLY A 176 10.93 -11.76 23.51
N ARG A 177 9.94 -12.65 23.61
CA ARG A 177 9.90 -13.65 24.69
C ARG A 177 10.96 -14.73 24.56
N LEU A 178 11.38 -15.07 23.34
CA LEU A 178 12.49 -16.00 23.08
C LEU A 178 13.82 -15.26 23.07
N ASN A 179 13.95 -14.27 22.19
CA ASN A 179 15.13 -13.43 22.07
C ASN A 179 14.80 -12.12 21.36
N VAL A 180 14.95 -11.00 22.07
CA VAL A 180 14.70 -9.65 21.53
C VAL A 180 15.60 -9.35 20.34
N PHE A 181 16.80 -9.92 20.28
CA PHE A 181 17.74 -9.71 19.17
C PHE A 181 17.20 -10.19 17.83
N TYR A 182 16.38 -11.25 17.77
CA TYR A 182 15.78 -11.71 16.52
C TYR A 182 14.87 -10.65 15.90
N GLY A 183 14.03 -10.00 16.72
CA GLY A 183 13.19 -8.90 16.27
C GLY A 183 14.00 -7.70 15.77
N ILE A 184 15.03 -7.30 16.53
CA ILE A 184 15.90 -6.17 16.18
C ILE A 184 16.66 -6.43 14.88
N ILE A 185 17.30 -7.59 14.73
CA ILE A 185 18.06 -7.96 13.52
C ILE A 185 17.14 -7.98 12.30
N THR A 186 15.94 -8.57 12.43
CA THR A 186 14.95 -8.59 11.34
C THR A 186 14.52 -7.17 10.94
N LEU A 187 14.22 -6.30 11.91
CA LEU A 187 13.89 -4.89 11.63
C LEU A 187 15.05 -4.17 10.93
N CYS A 188 16.28 -4.33 11.44
CA CYS A 188 17.46 -3.73 10.81
C CYS A 188 17.70 -4.22 9.38
N ALA A 189 17.45 -5.50 9.09
CA ALA A 189 17.57 -6.06 7.75
C ALA A 189 16.53 -5.50 6.76
N CYS A 190 15.34 -5.10 7.25
CA CYS A 190 14.29 -4.51 6.40
C CYS A 190 14.54 -3.04 6.06
N VAL A 191 15.36 -2.30 6.84
CA VAL A 191 15.59 -0.86 6.63
C VAL A 191 16.22 -0.54 5.26
N PRO A 192 17.27 -1.23 4.78
CA PRO A 192 17.90 -0.89 3.50
C PRO A 192 16.96 -1.03 2.31
N SER A 193 16.18 -2.12 2.24
CA SER A 193 15.22 -2.36 1.15
C SER A 193 14.11 -1.31 1.16
N SER A 194 13.54 -1.01 2.33
CA SER A 194 12.51 0.01 2.50
C SER A 194 13.02 1.42 2.16
N ALA A 195 14.23 1.78 2.58
CA ALA A 195 14.82 3.09 2.28
C ALA A 195 15.05 3.27 0.77
N VAL A 196 15.56 2.24 0.09
CA VAL A 196 15.74 2.25 -1.37
C VAL A 196 14.39 2.32 -2.09
N ALA A 197 13.40 1.54 -1.67
CA ALA A 197 12.06 1.57 -2.24
C ALA A 197 11.45 2.98 -2.16
N VAL A 198 11.51 3.65 -1.01
CA VAL A 198 11.03 5.03 -0.82
C VAL A 198 11.81 6.02 -1.68
N LYS A 199 13.14 5.90 -1.78
CA LYS A 199 13.98 6.76 -2.63
C LYS A 199 13.57 6.69 -4.10
N TYR A 200 13.36 5.49 -4.64
CA TYR A 200 12.95 5.32 -6.03
C TYR A 200 11.50 5.73 -6.27
N THR A 201 10.62 5.60 -5.30
CA THR A 201 9.25 6.13 -5.40
C THR A 201 9.28 7.66 -5.56
N LYS A 202 10.10 8.36 -4.75
CA LYS A 202 10.29 9.80 -4.93
C LYS A 202 10.84 10.15 -6.32
N ALA A 203 11.78 9.37 -6.84
CA ALA A 203 12.33 9.57 -8.18
C ALA A 203 11.29 9.32 -9.28
N ILE A 204 10.41 8.33 -9.13
CA ILE A 204 9.29 8.08 -10.07
C ILE A 204 8.28 9.23 -10.00
N TYR A 205 7.98 9.73 -8.80
CA TYR A 205 7.09 10.86 -8.61
C TYR A 205 7.65 12.13 -9.28
N SER A 206 8.92 12.48 -9.06
CA SER A 206 9.54 13.63 -9.73
C SER A 206 9.53 13.48 -11.25
N LEU A 207 9.83 12.27 -11.75
CA LEU A 207 9.76 11.98 -13.17
C LEU A 207 8.33 12.12 -13.72
N SER A 208 7.32 11.71 -12.96
CA SER A 208 5.92 11.87 -13.38
C SER A 208 5.51 13.34 -13.48
N LEU A 209 6.03 14.21 -12.60
CA LEU A 209 5.82 15.66 -12.68
C LEU A 209 6.49 16.27 -13.93
N GLU A 210 7.72 15.86 -14.24
CA GLU A 210 8.43 16.30 -15.45
C GLU A 210 7.71 15.85 -16.73
N GLN A 211 7.07 14.69 -16.70
CA GLN A 211 6.37 14.11 -17.85
C GLN A 211 4.94 14.61 -18.05
N ILE A 212 4.39 15.47 -17.19
CA ILE A 212 2.99 15.95 -17.29
C ILE A 212 2.69 16.52 -18.69
N ASN A 213 3.56 17.37 -19.21
CA ASN A 213 3.36 17.97 -20.54
C ASN A 213 3.41 16.93 -21.66
N GLY A 214 4.33 15.98 -21.59
CA GLY A 214 4.43 14.87 -22.55
C GLY A 214 3.20 13.96 -22.51
N GLU A 215 2.72 13.63 -21.32
CA GLU A 215 1.48 12.85 -21.13
C GLU A 215 0.26 13.60 -21.68
N ARG A 216 0.17 14.91 -21.46
CA ARG A 216 -0.91 15.75 -22.02
C ARG A 216 -0.88 15.72 -23.55
N GLN A 217 0.29 15.89 -24.15
CA GLN A 217 0.44 15.81 -25.63
C GLN A 217 0.08 14.42 -26.15
N LYS A 218 0.54 13.36 -25.49
CA LYS A 218 0.21 11.98 -25.86
C LYS A 218 -1.30 11.72 -25.82
N ASN A 219 -1.95 12.14 -24.74
CA ASN A 219 -3.39 11.98 -24.55
C ASN A 219 -4.18 12.81 -25.59
N TYR A 220 -3.71 14.00 -25.93
CA TYR A 220 -4.30 14.82 -26.98
C TYR A 220 -4.24 14.13 -28.35
N LEU A 221 -3.08 13.60 -28.76
CA LEU A 221 -2.94 12.87 -30.02
C LEU A 221 -3.85 11.63 -30.08
N GLN A 222 -3.99 10.92 -28.95
CA GLN A 222 -4.91 9.78 -28.83
C GLN A 222 -6.37 10.23 -28.96
N HIS A 223 -6.75 11.29 -28.23
CA HIS A 223 -8.11 11.84 -28.27
C HIS A 223 -8.49 12.30 -29.69
N LEU A 224 -7.55 12.94 -30.39
CA LEU A 224 -7.75 13.43 -31.74
C LEU A 224 -8.12 12.33 -32.73
N LEU A 225 -7.51 11.13 -32.60
CA LEU A 225 -7.81 9.97 -33.46
C LEU A 225 -9.09 9.22 -33.06
N LEU A 226 -9.50 9.29 -31.80
CA LEU A 226 -10.64 8.52 -31.28
C LEU A 226 -11.94 9.34 -31.24
N ASP A 227 -11.86 10.67 -31.31
CA ASP A 227 -13.06 11.53 -31.27
C ASP A 227 -13.72 11.62 -32.66
N ARG A 228 -15.03 11.35 -32.64
CA ARG A 228 -15.87 11.43 -33.85
C ARG A 228 -15.79 12.80 -34.54
N ARG A 229 -15.61 13.88 -33.79
CA ARG A 229 -15.58 15.25 -34.31
C ARG A 229 -14.46 15.48 -35.32
N PHE A 230 -13.32 14.82 -35.17
CA PHE A 230 -12.15 14.98 -36.03
C PHE A 230 -12.04 13.90 -37.13
N SER A 231 -12.91 12.87 -37.07
CA SER A 231 -12.79 11.67 -37.93
C SER A 231 -12.91 11.99 -39.43
N GLN A 232 -13.69 13.01 -39.78
CA GLN A 232 -13.90 13.43 -41.16
C GLN A 232 -12.66 14.14 -41.71
N ASP A 233 -12.15 15.11 -40.96
CA ASP A 233 -10.95 15.87 -41.35
C ASP A 233 -9.72 14.99 -41.40
N LEU A 234 -9.54 14.09 -40.47
CA LEU A 234 -8.42 13.16 -40.40
C LEU A 234 -8.36 12.23 -41.62
N ARG A 235 -9.52 11.79 -42.09
CA ARG A 235 -9.62 10.96 -43.33
C ARG A 235 -9.43 11.80 -44.59
N LEU A 236 -9.99 12.98 -44.61
CA LEU A 236 -9.86 13.90 -45.77
C LEU A 236 -8.39 14.30 -46.05
N PHE A 237 -7.65 14.57 -44.95
CA PHE A 237 -6.25 14.99 -45.06
C PHE A 237 -5.25 13.84 -44.97
N ASP A 238 -5.70 12.60 -44.80
CA ASP A 238 -4.88 11.37 -44.68
C ASP A 238 -3.72 11.49 -43.67
N VAL A 239 -3.98 12.12 -42.52
CA VAL A 239 -2.95 12.38 -41.48
C VAL A 239 -2.90 11.35 -40.37
N CYS A 240 -3.74 10.30 -40.41
CA CYS A 240 -3.86 9.34 -39.36
C CYS A 240 -2.53 8.64 -39.01
N GLU A 241 -1.78 8.16 -40.01
CA GLU A 241 -0.50 7.49 -39.78
C GLU A 241 0.54 8.44 -39.19
N ARG A 242 0.58 9.68 -39.65
CA ARG A 242 1.50 10.69 -39.13
C ARG A 242 1.25 11.02 -37.65
N ILE A 243 -0.02 11.04 -37.24
CA ILE A 243 -0.40 11.23 -35.83
C ILE A 243 0.00 10.01 -35.01
N LYS A 244 -0.23 8.77 -35.49
CA LYS A 244 0.21 7.55 -34.84
C LYS A 244 1.73 7.49 -34.65
N GLU A 245 2.49 7.83 -35.66
CA GLU A 245 3.96 7.91 -35.56
C GLU A 245 4.40 8.91 -34.48
N LYS A 246 3.79 10.12 -34.47
CA LYS A 246 4.08 11.12 -33.44
C LYS A 246 3.75 10.62 -32.04
N TYR A 247 2.59 9.96 -31.88
CA TYR A 247 2.21 9.33 -30.64
C TYR A 247 3.23 8.27 -30.20
N GLN A 248 3.63 7.39 -31.12
CA GLN A 248 4.56 6.30 -30.84
C GLN A 248 5.95 6.81 -30.44
N ARG A 249 6.47 7.85 -31.10
CA ARG A 249 7.75 8.49 -30.74
C ARG A 249 7.68 9.08 -29.34
N LEU A 250 6.61 9.82 -29.04
CA LEU A 250 6.41 10.43 -27.73
C LEU A 250 6.26 9.37 -26.63
N TRP A 251 5.43 8.35 -26.88
CA TRP A 251 5.25 7.23 -25.98
C TRP A 251 6.58 6.52 -25.68
N THR A 252 7.38 6.25 -26.71
CA THR A 252 8.67 5.57 -26.57
C THR A 252 9.63 6.38 -25.71
N THR A 253 9.68 7.69 -25.90
CA THR A 253 10.53 8.59 -25.10
C THR A 253 10.13 8.56 -23.61
N LEU A 254 8.85 8.76 -23.32
CA LEU A 254 8.32 8.73 -21.95
C LEU A 254 8.52 7.35 -21.29
N PHE A 255 8.26 6.28 -22.04
CA PHE A 255 8.42 4.91 -21.59
C PHE A 255 9.88 4.57 -21.28
N GLN A 256 10.84 4.93 -22.12
CA GLN A 256 12.26 4.65 -21.89
C GLN A 256 12.75 5.30 -20.59
N GLN A 257 12.35 6.52 -20.31
CA GLN A 257 12.69 7.20 -19.06
C GLN A 257 12.13 6.45 -17.85
N ARG A 258 10.83 6.10 -17.86
CA ARG A 258 10.21 5.31 -16.78
C ARG A 258 10.82 3.92 -16.63
N ARG A 259 11.08 3.25 -17.76
CA ARG A 259 11.70 1.92 -17.78
C ARG A 259 13.06 1.92 -17.12
N SER A 260 13.88 2.93 -17.37
CA SER A 260 15.23 3.03 -16.80
C SER A 260 15.20 3.14 -15.26
N VAL A 261 14.31 3.99 -14.73
CA VAL A 261 14.12 4.18 -13.29
C VAL A 261 13.54 2.92 -12.65
N ASN A 262 12.48 2.34 -13.25
CA ASN A 262 11.85 1.12 -12.74
C ASN A 262 12.80 -0.08 -12.76
N ARG A 263 13.62 -0.23 -13.81
CA ARG A 263 14.62 -1.31 -13.88
C ARG A 263 15.64 -1.20 -12.74
N ARG A 264 16.19 0.00 -12.50
CA ARG A 264 17.12 0.23 -11.39
C ARG A 264 16.47 -0.03 -10.04
N ARG A 265 15.23 0.44 -9.85
CA ARG A 265 14.42 0.16 -8.64
C ARG A 265 14.30 -1.35 -8.43
N SER A 266 13.79 -2.09 -9.43
CA SER A 266 13.51 -3.53 -9.30
C SER A 266 14.78 -4.34 -9.01
N ILE A 267 15.90 -4.02 -9.65
CA ILE A 267 17.15 -4.73 -9.39
C ILE A 267 17.66 -4.44 -7.97
N LEU A 268 17.69 -3.18 -7.55
CA LEU A 268 18.22 -2.81 -6.24
C LEU A 268 17.32 -3.25 -5.09
N THR A 269 15.99 -3.11 -5.23
CA THR A 269 15.07 -3.62 -4.20
C THR A 269 15.11 -5.13 -4.13
N GLY A 270 15.13 -5.85 -5.26
CA GLY A 270 15.22 -7.30 -5.28
C GLY A 270 16.50 -7.84 -4.62
N LEU A 271 17.65 -7.22 -4.89
CA LEU A 271 18.91 -7.59 -4.21
C LEU A 271 18.87 -7.32 -2.71
N LEU A 272 18.27 -6.20 -2.28
CA LEU A 272 18.19 -5.85 -0.87
C LEU A 272 17.10 -6.64 -0.12
N GLU A 273 16.09 -7.13 -0.81
CA GLU A 273 15.07 -8.03 -0.25
C GLU A 273 15.63 -9.44 0.06
N CYS A 274 16.78 -9.80 -0.48
CA CYS A 274 17.49 -11.01 -0.05
C CYS A 274 18.03 -10.90 1.39
N LEU A 275 18.29 -9.68 1.90
CA LEU A 275 18.83 -9.51 3.26
C LEU A 275 17.86 -10.02 4.35
N PRO A 276 16.58 -9.63 4.38
CA PRO A 276 15.62 -10.22 5.32
C PRO A 276 15.50 -11.74 5.20
N GLU A 277 15.53 -12.30 3.98
CA GLU A 277 15.48 -13.76 3.78
C GLU A 277 16.70 -14.48 4.35
N LEU A 278 17.89 -13.89 4.21
CA LEU A 278 19.11 -14.43 4.85
C LEU A 278 18.98 -14.40 6.38
N VAL A 279 18.41 -13.33 6.94
CA VAL A 279 18.18 -13.22 8.38
C VAL A 279 17.14 -14.25 8.85
N VAL A 280 16.02 -14.43 8.14
CA VAL A 280 15.02 -15.46 8.44
C VAL A 280 15.67 -16.86 8.47
N THR A 281 16.49 -17.15 7.46
CA THR A 281 17.21 -18.42 7.35
C THR A 281 18.22 -18.60 8.49
N ALA A 282 19.00 -17.56 8.82
CA ALA A 282 19.98 -17.62 9.90
C ALA A 282 19.30 -17.84 11.27
N ILE A 283 18.21 -17.13 11.55
CA ILE A 283 17.40 -17.33 12.77
C ILE A 283 16.81 -18.74 12.77
N GLY A 284 16.31 -19.22 11.62
CA GLY A 284 15.80 -20.60 11.49
C GLY A 284 16.86 -21.63 11.81
N ILE A 285 18.10 -21.46 11.34
CA ILE A 285 19.22 -22.36 11.64
C ILE A 285 19.53 -22.34 13.15
N ASP A 286 19.59 -21.16 13.79
CA ASP A 286 19.86 -21.07 15.22
C ASP A 286 18.77 -21.77 16.07
N ILE A 287 17.48 -21.58 15.70
CA ILE A 287 16.38 -22.26 16.37
C ILE A 287 16.43 -23.77 16.11
N ALA A 288 16.77 -24.22 14.89
CA ALA A 288 16.92 -25.64 14.57
C ALA A 288 18.03 -26.29 15.41
N LEU A 289 19.17 -25.60 15.58
CA LEU A 289 20.25 -26.07 16.46
C LEU A 289 19.81 -26.18 17.93
N ARG A 290 18.99 -25.24 18.40
CA ARG A 290 18.39 -25.32 19.76
C ARG A 290 17.42 -26.49 19.89
N VAL A 291 16.66 -26.81 18.85
CA VAL A 291 15.78 -27.98 18.81
C VAL A 291 16.61 -29.27 18.89
N LEU A 292 17.70 -29.37 18.09
CA LEU A 292 18.62 -30.51 18.15
C LEU A 292 19.32 -30.63 19.51
N GLY A 293 19.61 -29.51 20.16
CA GLY A 293 20.16 -29.46 21.53
C GLY A 293 19.12 -29.71 22.64
N GLY A 294 17.85 -29.94 22.31
CA GLY A 294 16.81 -30.24 23.29
C GLY A 294 16.31 -29.04 24.12
N THR A 295 16.73 -27.82 23.78
CA THR A 295 16.34 -26.59 24.50
C THR A 295 15.08 -25.93 23.92
N SER A 296 14.63 -26.32 22.73
CA SER A 296 13.43 -25.83 22.04
C SER A 296 12.69 -27.01 21.39
N THR A 297 11.42 -26.79 21.04
CA THR A 297 10.60 -27.83 20.41
C THR A 297 10.54 -27.63 18.88
N VAL A 298 10.12 -28.68 18.16
CA VAL A 298 9.88 -28.57 16.69
C VAL A 298 8.78 -27.56 16.38
N GLY A 299 7.76 -27.46 17.25
CA GLY A 299 6.73 -26.44 17.13
C GLY A 299 7.25 -25.02 17.34
N ASP A 300 8.27 -24.83 18.21
CA ASP A 300 8.92 -23.52 18.37
C ASP A 300 9.60 -23.08 17.08
N TYR A 301 10.27 -23.97 16.37
CA TYR A 301 10.86 -23.67 15.07
C TYR A 301 9.83 -23.11 14.09
N SER A 302 8.68 -23.77 13.93
CA SER A 302 7.61 -23.33 13.05
C SER A 302 6.99 -22.00 13.48
N LEU A 303 6.76 -21.82 14.78
CA LEU A 303 6.19 -20.59 15.33
C LEU A 303 7.10 -19.39 15.09
N TYR A 304 8.36 -19.48 15.45
CA TYR A 304 9.27 -18.33 15.41
C TYR A 304 9.68 -17.97 14.00
N THR A 305 9.93 -18.95 13.11
CA THR A 305 10.17 -18.67 11.70
C THR A 305 8.98 -18.01 11.02
N GLY A 306 7.75 -18.45 11.36
CA GLY A 306 6.51 -17.82 10.91
C GLY A 306 6.36 -16.38 11.42
N LEU A 307 6.71 -16.09 12.68
CA LEU A 307 6.66 -14.75 13.27
C LEU A 307 7.70 -13.80 12.66
N VAL A 308 8.90 -14.28 12.35
CA VAL A 308 9.93 -13.49 11.65
C VAL A 308 9.44 -13.11 10.26
N SER A 309 8.86 -14.05 9.52
CA SER A 309 8.27 -13.79 8.20
C SER A 309 7.07 -12.83 8.29
N GLN A 310 6.24 -12.95 9.33
CA GLN A 310 5.13 -12.03 9.57
C GLN A 310 5.62 -10.60 9.88
N LEU A 311 6.68 -10.48 10.67
CA LEU A 311 7.30 -9.19 10.98
C LEU A 311 7.82 -8.51 9.72
N TRP A 312 8.55 -9.24 8.89
CA TRP A 312 9.05 -8.74 7.61
C TRP A 312 7.91 -8.29 6.68
N SER A 313 6.88 -9.12 6.53
CA SER A 313 5.69 -8.79 5.71
C SER A 313 4.99 -7.53 6.22
N GLY A 314 4.92 -7.34 7.53
CA GLY A 314 4.36 -6.15 8.15
C GLY A 314 5.17 -4.89 7.83
N VAL A 315 6.49 -4.94 7.92
CA VAL A 315 7.38 -3.81 7.56
C VAL A 315 7.25 -3.46 6.07
N TYR A 316 7.21 -4.49 5.21
CA TYR A 316 7.00 -4.28 3.78
C TYR A 316 5.62 -3.66 3.48
N GLY A 317 4.57 -4.11 4.17
CA GLY A 317 3.23 -3.52 4.11
C GLY A 317 3.22 -2.03 4.46
N LEU A 318 3.88 -1.64 5.55
CA LEU A 318 4.03 -0.23 5.93
C LEU A 318 4.76 0.58 4.86
N SER A 319 5.88 0.06 4.34
CA SER A 319 6.65 0.71 3.28
C SER A 319 5.82 0.91 2.01
N SER A 320 4.98 -0.07 1.63
CA SER A 320 4.12 0.02 0.45
C SER A 320 3.06 1.12 0.59
N VAL A 321 2.48 1.30 1.78
CA VAL A 321 1.50 2.37 2.03
C VAL A 321 2.16 3.75 1.96
N VAL A 322 3.36 3.91 2.53
CA VAL A 322 4.13 5.16 2.39
C VAL A 322 4.36 5.50 0.92
N MET A 323 4.75 4.51 0.11
CA MET A 323 4.94 4.69 -1.33
C MET A 323 3.66 5.14 -2.03
N GLN A 324 2.52 4.51 -1.73
CA GLN A 324 1.23 4.85 -2.34
C GLN A 324 0.75 6.26 -1.97
N ILE A 325 0.97 6.69 -0.73
CA ILE A 325 0.66 8.06 -0.31
C ILE A 325 1.52 9.05 -1.11
N TYR A 326 2.80 8.75 -1.29
CA TYR A 326 3.71 9.59 -2.09
C TYR A 326 3.29 9.69 -3.56
N ASP A 327 2.98 8.55 -4.20
CA ASP A 327 2.54 8.50 -5.60
C ASP A 327 1.24 9.29 -5.85
N ASN A 328 0.39 9.39 -4.82
CA ASN A 328 -0.91 10.05 -4.93
C ASN A 328 -0.97 11.42 -4.23
N GLN A 329 0.16 11.90 -3.70
CA GLN A 329 0.23 13.18 -2.97
C GLN A 329 -0.31 14.36 -3.79
N LEU A 330 -0.05 14.38 -5.10
CA LEU A 330 -0.55 15.41 -6.01
C LEU A 330 -2.08 15.41 -6.09
N LYS A 331 -2.70 14.24 -6.13
CA LYS A 331 -4.15 14.08 -6.21
C LYS A 331 -4.85 14.58 -4.94
N ILE A 332 -4.28 14.26 -3.78
CA ILE A 332 -4.75 14.77 -2.49
C ILE A 332 -4.59 16.29 -2.41
N LYS A 333 -3.45 16.82 -2.88
CA LYS A 333 -3.21 18.26 -2.91
C LYS A 333 -4.19 18.99 -3.83
N ASN A 334 -4.49 18.43 -4.99
CA ASN A 334 -5.48 19.00 -5.92
C ASN A 334 -6.87 19.06 -5.28
N LEU A 335 -7.29 17.98 -4.59
CA LEU A 335 -8.58 17.98 -3.87
C LEU A 335 -8.63 19.08 -2.80
N LYS A 336 -7.60 19.21 -1.96
CA LYS A 336 -7.53 20.27 -0.93
C LYS A 336 -7.47 21.67 -1.55
N SER A 337 -6.85 21.85 -2.71
CA SER A 337 -6.77 23.15 -3.38
C SER A 337 -8.12 23.64 -3.92
N LEU A 338 -9.07 22.74 -4.18
CA LEU A 338 -10.44 23.13 -4.54
C LEU A 338 -11.16 23.85 -3.39
N GLU A 339 -10.77 23.65 -2.13
CA GLU A 339 -11.33 24.36 -0.98
C GLU A 339 -11.00 25.86 -0.96
N GLN A 340 -9.94 26.27 -1.67
CA GLN A 340 -9.51 27.67 -1.75
C GLN A 340 -10.38 28.51 -2.68
N TYR A 341 -11.14 27.87 -3.59
CA TYR A 341 -12.05 28.55 -4.50
C TYR A 341 -13.42 28.69 -3.81
N GLN A 342 -13.62 29.81 -3.13
CA GLN A 342 -14.87 30.17 -2.47
C GLN A 342 -15.51 31.34 -3.22
N ASN A 343 -16.83 31.38 -3.20
CA ASN A 343 -17.60 32.53 -3.67
C ASN A 343 -17.15 33.79 -2.91
N ARG A 344 -16.92 34.88 -3.63
CA ARG A 344 -16.54 36.18 -3.05
C ARG A 344 -17.74 37.05 -2.72
N VAL A 345 -18.96 36.54 -2.89
CA VAL A 345 -20.21 37.26 -2.58
C VAL A 345 -20.85 36.66 -1.34
#